data_18034bb60ebd059d928c2602d7ff882f
#
_entry.id   18034bb60ebd059d928c2602d7ff882f
#
_cell.length_a   1.000
_cell.length_b   1.000
_cell.length_c   1.000
_cell.angle_alpha   90.00
_cell.angle_beta   90.00
_cell.angle_gamma   90.00
#
_symmetry.space_group_name_H-M   'P 1'
#
loop_
_entity.id
_entity.type
_entity.pdbx_description
1 polymer ?
#
loop_
_entity_poly.entity_id
_entity_poly.type
_entity_poly.pdbx_seq_one_letter_code
_entity_poly.pdbx_strand_id
1 'polypeptide(L)'
;MNRMKRLLCLGLICYFCCLSMIVYGNEKTSPFYLAELKCENLIDPLGIDNVTPHFSWKLKGDGWKGGQTYYEIQVASDSILLVQDKADLWNTGKLKSKTSVMVPYRGKTLTSRSLCYWRVRVWDAKKQASSWSPVARFGVGILDQSQMKGEYIGASVEGGKICAPI
;
A
#
# COMPACT_ATOMS: atom_id res chain seq x y z
N MET A 1 54.87 32.75 -0.18
CA MET A 1 54.46 31.33 -0.14
C MET A 1 53.00 31.05 0.27
N ASN A 2 52.18 32.07 0.60
CA ASN A 2 50.82 31.87 1.12
C ASN A 2 49.66 32.14 0.11
N ARG A 3 49.91 32.81 -1.01
CA ARG A 3 48.85 33.12 -1.99
C ARG A 3 48.55 31.92 -2.93
N MET A 4 49.56 31.17 -3.28
CA MET A 4 49.41 30.00 -4.18
C MET A 4 48.68 28.81 -3.51
N LYS A 5 48.87 28.61 -2.21
CA LYS A 5 48.15 27.57 -1.45
C LYS A 5 46.66 27.88 -1.25
N ARG A 6 46.26 29.15 -1.18
CA ARG A 6 44.85 29.54 -1.08
C ARG A 6 44.08 29.39 -2.40
N LEU A 7 44.72 29.57 -3.55
CA LEU A 7 44.11 29.32 -4.86
C LEU A 7 43.90 27.82 -5.13
N LEU A 8 44.83 26.96 -4.69
CA LEU A 8 44.66 25.53 -4.84
C LEU A 8 43.52 24.97 -3.96
N CYS A 9 43.34 25.49 -2.76
CA CYS A 9 42.21 25.05 -1.88
C CYS A 9 40.84 25.48 -2.43
N LEU A 10 40.74 26.69 -3.00
CA LEU A 10 39.48 27.15 -3.61
C LEU A 10 39.12 26.38 -4.87
N GLY A 11 40.10 25.98 -5.69
CA GLY A 11 39.89 25.13 -6.86
C GLY A 11 39.43 23.70 -6.51
N LEU A 12 39.97 23.10 -5.45
CA LEU A 12 39.59 21.79 -4.99
C LEU A 12 38.17 21.77 -4.35
N ILE A 13 37.79 22.81 -3.63
CA ILE A 13 36.43 22.92 -3.03
C ILE A 13 35.39 23.10 -4.13
N CYS A 14 35.68 23.89 -5.19
CA CYS A 14 34.78 24.07 -6.32
C CYS A 14 34.62 22.82 -7.16
N TYR A 15 35.69 21.99 -7.32
CA TYR A 15 35.68 20.73 -8.04
C TYR A 15 34.87 19.66 -7.29
N PHE A 16 34.95 19.65 -5.94
CA PHE A 16 34.18 18.71 -5.10
C PHE A 16 32.69 19.09 -5.03
N CYS A 17 32.36 20.40 -5.12
CA CYS A 17 30.98 20.88 -5.15
C CYS A 17 30.30 20.60 -6.51
N CYS A 18 31.04 20.58 -7.62
CA CYS A 18 30.51 20.23 -8.94
C CYS A 18 30.28 18.71 -9.11
N LEU A 19 31.01 17.85 -8.38
CA LEU A 19 30.77 16.39 -8.44
C LEU A 19 29.52 15.93 -7.68
N SER A 20 28.98 16.73 -6.77
CA SER A 20 27.78 16.40 -5.99
C SER A 20 26.46 16.75 -6.70
N MET A 21 26.51 17.35 -7.90
CA MET A 21 25.31 17.74 -8.66
C MET A 21 24.90 16.77 -9.79
N ILE A 22 25.48 15.60 -9.90
CA ILE A 22 25.14 14.66 -10.97
C ILE A 22 24.73 13.31 -10.39
N VAL A 23 23.69 13.31 -9.58
CA VAL A 23 22.84 12.11 -9.39
C VAL A 23 21.39 12.55 -9.16
N TYR A 24 20.84 13.36 -10.06
CA TYR A 24 19.41 13.26 -10.30
C TYR A 24 19.23 12.09 -11.26
N GLY A 25 19.11 10.91 -10.68
CA GLY A 25 18.66 9.76 -11.42
C GLY A 25 17.35 10.11 -12.09
N ASN A 26 17.35 10.10 -13.41
CA ASN A 26 16.14 10.16 -14.23
C ASN A 26 15.34 8.91 -13.86
N GLU A 27 14.48 8.99 -12.83
CA GLU A 27 13.50 7.95 -12.57
C GLU A 27 12.65 7.88 -13.82
N LYS A 28 12.94 6.88 -14.66
CA LYS A 28 12.06 6.54 -15.78
C LYS A 28 10.71 6.21 -15.16
N THR A 29 9.84 7.22 -15.13
CA THR A 29 8.44 7.02 -14.76
C THR A 29 7.92 5.88 -15.60
N SER A 30 7.50 4.83 -14.91
CA SER A 30 6.92 3.68 -15.58
C SER A 30 5.73 4.16 -16.41
N PRO A 31 5.61 3.78 -17.68
CA PRO A 31 4.51 4.22 -18.53
C PRO A 31 3.15 3.67 -18.09
N PHE A 32 3.12 2.92 -17.01
CA PHE A 32 1.93 2.34 -16.41
C PHE A 32 1.92 2.55 -14.89
N TYR A 33 0.75 2.63 -14.31
CA TYR A 33 0.52 2.81 -12.89
C TYR A 33 -0.60 1.90 -12.40
N LEU A 34 -0.66 1.73 -11.08
CA LEU A 34 -1.64 0.90 -10.42
C LEU A 34 -2.78 1.77 -9.88
N ALA A 35 -4.00 1.32 -10.09
CA ALA A 35 -5.21 2.01 -9.68
C ALA A 35 -6.27 1.00 -9.20
N GLU A 36 -7.36 1.52 -8.65
CA GLU A 36 -8.50 0.73 -8.18
C GLU A 36 -8.06 -0.41 -7.26
N LEU A 37 -7.25 -0.06 -6.25
CA LEU A 37 -6.85 -0.99 -5.21
C LEU A 37 -8.07 -1.37 -4.37
N LYS A 38 -8.34 -2.66 -4.24
CA LYS A 38 -9.49 -3.19 -3.50
C LYS A 38 -9.06 -4.27 -2.54
N CYS A 39 -9.66 -4.26 -1.37
CA CYS A 39 -9.64 -5.34 -0.40
C CYS A 39 -11.08 -5.87 -0.27
N GLU A 40 -11.29 -7.20 -0.43
CA GLU A 40 -12.62 -7.83 -0.47
C GLU A 40 -13.58 -7.13 -1.46
N ASN A 41 -13.08 -6.75 -2.64
CA ASN A 41 -13.78 -6.01 -3.69
C ASN A 41 -14.23 -4.59 -3.33
N LEU A 42 -13.87 -4.08 -2.15
CA LEU A 42 -14.19 -2.73 -1.67
C LEU A 42 -12.95 -1.83 -1.67
N ILE A 43 -13.16 -0.53 -1.81
CA ILE A 43 -12.10 0.47 -1.66
C ILE A 43 -12.06 0.89 -0.20
N ASP A 44 -10.88 0.78 0.43
CA ASP A 44 -10.62 1.15 1.81
C ASP A 44 -11.69 0.66 2.82
N PRO A 45 -12.10 -0.63 2.79
CA PRO A 45 -13.17 -1.11 3.65
C PRO A 45 -12.84 -0.99 5.12
N LEU A 46 -13.86 -0.74 5.93
CA LEU A 46 -13.78 -0.78 7.38
C LEU A 46 -14.64 -1.95 7.88
N GLY A 47 -14.08 -2.77 8.78
CA GLY A 47 -14.83 -3.85 9.42
C GLY A 47 -14.98 -5.11 8.58
N ILE A 48 -13.95 -5.51 7.82
CA ILE A 48 -13.96 -6.84 7.18
C ILE A 48 -13.91 -7.94 8.25
N ASP A 49 -14.63 -9.01 8.02
CA ASP A 49 -14.71 -10.20 8.90
C ASP A 49 -13.81 -11.35 8.45
N ASN A 50 -13.17 -11.23 7.30
CA ASN A 50 -12.27 -12.23 6.75
C ASN A 50 -10.84 -12.04 7.28
N VAL A 51 -10.28 -13.03 7.94
CA VAL A 51 -8.89 -13.03 8.46
C VAL A 51 -7.84 -13.25 7.37
N THR A 52 -8.25 -13.68 6.18
CA THR A 52 -7.40 -13.85 5.00
C THR A 52 -7.97 -13.07 3.82
N PRO A 53 -8.05 -11.73 3.91
CA PRO A 53 -8.69 -10.92 2.90
C PRO A 53 -8.00 -11.04 1.54
N HIS A 54 -8.74 -10.74 0.48
CA HIS A 54 -8.26 -10.79 -0.88
C HIS A 54 -8.00 -9.39 -1.43
N PHE A 55 -6.87 -9.24 -2.12
CA PHE A 55 -6.47 -8.00 -2.76
C PHE A 55 -6.67 -8.05 -4.26
N SER A 56 -7.11 -6.92 -4.82
CA SER A 56 -7.24 -6.75 -6.27
C SER A 56 -6.77 -5.36 -6.68
N TRP A 57 -6.22 -5.24 -7.89
CA TRP A 57 -5.78 -3.98 -8.47
C TRP A 57 -5.91 -3.98 -9.97
N LYS A 58 -5.96 -2.78 -10.55
CA LYS A 58 -5.94 -2.58 -12.00
C LYS A 58 -4.67 -1.89 -12.43
N LEU A 59 -4.19 -2.25 -13.61
CA LEU A 59 -3.11 -1.57 -14.28
C LEU A 59 -3.70 -0.57 -15.27
N LYS A 60 -3.20 0.66 -15.26
CA LYS A 60 -3.59 1.74 -16.16
C LYS A 60 -2.35 2.37 -16.80
N GLY A 61 -2.51 2.94 -18.00
CA GLY A 61 -1.46 3.63 -18.76
C GLY A 61 -1.23 3.04 -20.15
N ASP A 62 -0.69 3.86 -21.05
CA ASP A 62 -0.57 3.52 -22.48
C ASP A 62 0.64 2.66 -22.81
N GLY A 63 1.60 2.53 -21.90
CA GLY A 63 2.84 1.76 -22.09
C GLY A 63 2.74 0.28 -21.72
N TRP A 64 1.59 -0.19 -21.29
CA TRP A 64 1.39 -1.56 -20.85
C TRP A 64 1.27 -2.51 -22.06
N LYS A 65 2.39 -3.13 -22.44
CA LYS A 65 2.40 -4.17 -23.47
C LYS A 65 2.82 -5.50 -22.86
N GLY A 66 1.93 -6.47 -22.82
CA GLY A 66 2.29 -7.87 -22.51
C GLY A 66 1.90 -8.39 -21.13
N GLY A 67 1.12 -7.67 -20.36
CA GLY A 67 0.58 -8.18 -19.08
C GLY A 67 1.58 -8.18 -17.92
N GLN A 68 1.06 -8.30 -16.72
CA GLN A 68 1.83 -8.49 -15.49
C GLN A 68 2.52 -9.85 -15.50
N THR A 69 3.77 -9.90 -15.06
CA THR A 69 4.53 -11.16 -14.93
C THR A 69 4.94 -11.44 -13.49
N TYR A 70 5.12 -10.38 -12.69
CA TYR A 70 5.39 -10.47 -11.26
C TYR A 70 4.60 -9.39 -10.53
N TYR A 71 4.36 -9.61 -9.26
CA TYR A 71 3.91 -8.58 -8.33
C TYR A 71 4.68 -8.67 -7.01
N GLU A 72 4.58 -7.62 -6.22
CA GLU A 72 5.00 -7.58 -4.83
C GLU A 72 3.96 -6.79 -4.04
N ILE A 73 3.46 -7.39 -2.97
CA ILE A 73 2.52 -6.78 -2.03
C ILE A 73 3.22 -6.57 -0.70
N GLN A 74 2.99 -5.42 -0.11
CA GLN A 74 3.40 -5.11 1.26
C GLN A 74 2.18 -4.71 2.07
N VAL A 75 2.07 -5.25 3.28
CA VAL A 75 1.02 -4.91 4.25
C VAL A 75 1.68 -4.57 5.58
N ALA A 76 1.24 -3.50 6.19
CA ALA A 76 1.79 -3.01 7.46
C ALA A 76 0.69 -2.51 8.40
N SER A 77 1.01 -2.46 9.70
CA SER A 77 0.16 -1.90 10.73
C SER A 77 0.12 -0.37 10.72
N ASP A 78 1.10 0.27 10.07
CA ASP A 78 1.18 1.73 9.89
C ASP A 78 1.66 2.06 8.47
N SER A 79 1.10 3.12 7.90
CA SER A 79 1.47 3.61 6.57
C SER A 79 2.93 4.06 6.48
N ILE A 80 3.50 4.57 7.57
CA ILE A 80 4.89 5.01 7.66
C ILE A 80 5.84 3.83 7.43
N LEU A 81 5.51 2.63 7.94
CA LEU A 81 6.31 1.43 7.75
C LEU A 81 6.41 1.05 6.27
N LEU A 82 5.36 1.27 5.48
CA LEU A 82 5.41 1.05 4.04
C LEU A 82 6.35 2.02 3.35
N VAL A 83 6.34 3.31 3.75
CA VAL A 83 7.25 4.32 3.18
C VAL A 83 8.70 3.96 3.47
N GLN A 84 8.98 3.42 4.65
CA GLN A 84 10.31 2.98 5.07
C GLN A 84 10.73 1.59 4.52
N ASP A 85 9.87 0.95 3.71
CA ASP A 85 10.06 -0.42 3.20
C ASP A 85 10.19 -1.48 4.31
N LYS A 86 9.49 -1.27 5.44
CA LYS A 86 9.51 -2.11 6.66
C LYS A 86 8.12 -2.71 6.94
N ALA A 87 7.52 -3.33 5.93
CA ALA A 87 6.23 -4.01 6.11
C ALA A 87 6.32 -5.08 7.21
N ASP A 88 5.57 -4.90 8.28
CA ASP A 88 5.62 -5.74 9.49
C ASP A 88 4.60 -6.87 9.50
N LEU A 89 3.52 -6.76 8.69
CA LEU A 89 2.46 -7.77 8.61
C LEU A 89 2.67 -8.74 7.46
N TRP A 90 3.01 -8.27 6.28
CA TRP A 90 3.26 -9.12 5.12
C TRP A 90 4.12 -8.44 4.06
N ASN A 91 5.05 -9.19 3.51
CA ASN A 91 5.80 -8.83 2.31
C ASN A 91 5.95 -10.08 1.46
N THR A 92 5.40 -10.09 0.26
CA THR A 92 5.51 -11.23 -0.67
C THR A 92 6.89 -11.34 -1.29
N GLY A 93 7.68 -10.25 -1.26
CA GLY A 93 8.78 -10.08 -2.18
C GLY A 93 8.29 -10.12 -3.63
N LYS A 94 9.22 -10.19 -4.57
CA LYS A 94 8.91 -10.30 -6.00
C LYS A 94 8.40 -11.70 -6.34
N LEU A 95 7.09 -11.86 -6.47
CA LEU A 95 6.42 -13.12 -6.76
C LEU A 95 6.03 -13.22 -8.23
N LYS A 96 6.38 -14.33 -8.91
CA LYS A 96 6.00 -14.61 -10.29
C LYS A 96 4.52 -14.98 -10.37
N SER A 97 3.71 -14.08 -10.89
CA SER A 97 2.27 -14.31 -11.10
C SER A 97 1.70 -13.26 -12.06
N LYS A 98 0.72 -13.66 -12.84
CA LYS A 98 -0.08 -12.79 -13.71
C LYS A 98 -1.39 -12.35 -13.03
N THR A 99 -1.69 -12.91 -11.85
CA THR A 99 -2.94 -12.65 -11.11
C THR A 99 -2.90 -11.24 -10.52
N SER A 100 -3.95 -10.49 -10.71
CA SER A 100 -4.17 -9.15 -10.13
C SER A 100 -5.56 -9.01 -9.48
N VAL A 101 -6.28 -10.11 -9.36
CA VAL A 101 -7.63 -10.17 -8.81
C VAL A 101 -7.69 -11.28 -7.78
N MET A 102 -8.33 -11.01 -6.65
CA MET A 102 -8.57 -11.98 -5.57
C MET A 102 -7.29 -12.67 -5.07
N VAL A 103 -6.21 -11.91 -4.91
CA VAL A 103 -4.95 -12.41 -4.35
C VAL A 103 -5.09 -12.54 -2.83
N PRO A 104 -5.00 -13.77 -2.27
CA PRO A 104 -5.25 -13.97 -0.85
C PRO A 104 -4.08 -13.43 -0.01
N TYR A 105 -4.42 -12.80 1.10
CA TYR A 105 -3.48 -12.44 2.16
C TYR A 105 -2.88 -13.69 2.79
N ARG A 106 -1.55 -13.70 2.98
CA ARG A 106 -0.82 -14.81 3.60
C ARG A 106 0.24 -14.32 4.59
N GLY A 107 -0.04 -13.18 5.22
CA GLY A 107 0.85 -12.59 6.22
C GLY A 107 0.55 -13.07 7.64
N LYS A 108 0.95 -12.28 8.60
CA LYS A 108 0.66 -12.52 10.02
C LYS A 108 -0.85 -12.51 10.29
N THR A 109 -1.28 -13.26 11.29
CA THR A 109 -2.68 -13.28 11.71
C THR A 109 -3.19 -11.87 12.01
N LEU A 110 -4.31 -11.52 11.41
CA LEU A 110 -5.00 -10.26 11.64
C LEU A 110 -5.83 -10.35 12.93
N THR A 111 -5.91 -9.26 13.66
CA THR A 111 -6.65 -9.17 14.92
C THR A 111 -7.86 -8.27 14.78
N SER A 112 -8.90 -8.51 15.60
CA SER A 112 -10.08 -7.65 15.66
C SER A 112 -9.70 -6.19 15.83
N ARG A 113 -10.42 -5.29 15.14
CA ARG A 113 -10.27 -3.83 15.21
C ARG A 113 -8.93 -3.29 14.73
N SER A 114 -8.07 -4.11 14.09
CA SER A 114 -6.83 -3.61 13.50
C SER A 114 -7.10 -2.83 12.23
N LEU A 115 -6.37 -1.73 12.05
CA LEU A 115 -6.29 -0.97 10.81
C LEU A 115 -4.98 -1.34 10.13
N CYS A 116 -5.07 -1.76 8.88
CA CYS A 116 -3.93 -2.19 8.09
C CYS A 116 -3.79 -1.34 6.83
N TYR A 117 -2.57 -1.15 6.39
CA TYR A 117 -2.21 -0.41 5.20
C TYR A 117 -1.50 -1.34 4.22
N TRP A 118 -1.71 -1.14 2.93
CA TRP A 118 -1.06 -1.96 1.93
C TRP A 118 -0.74 -1.19 0.66
N ARG A 119 0.23 -1.70 -0.08
CA ARG A 119 0.62 -1.22 -1.41
C ARG A 119 1.08 -2.38 -2.26
N VAL A 120 1.09 -2.18 -3.56
CA VAL A 120 1.52 -3.18 -4.53
C VAL A 120 2.38 -2.54 -5.62
N ARG A 121 3.33 -3.27 -6.15
CA ARG A 121 4.03 -2.96 -7.40
C ARG A 121 4.06 -4.20 -8.28
N VAL A 122 4.21 -3.99 -9.57
CA VAL A 122 4.19 -5.06 -10.56
C VAL A 122 5.34 -4.93 -11.54
N TRP A 123 5.63 -6.00 -12.25
CA TRP A 123 6.61 -6.02 -13.34
C TRP A 123 5.94 -6.51 -14.62
N ASP A 124 6.29 -5.87 -15.73
CA ASP A 124 5.83 -6.24 -17.06
C ASP A 124 6.63 -7.44 -17.63
N ALA A 125 6.30 -7.82 -18.88
CA ALA A 125 6.99 -8.89 -19.60
C ALA A 125 8.49 -8.59 -19.86
N LYS A 126 8.88 -7.31 -19.88
CA LYS A 126 10.27 -6.88 -20.00
C LYS A 126 10.98 -6.78 -18.66
N LYS A 127 10.34 -7.23 -17.56
CA LYS A 127 10.83 -7.14 -16.17
C LYS A 127 11.02 -5.69 -15.68
N GLN A 128 10.38 -4.72 -16.31
CA GLN A 128 10.37 -3.34 -15.88
C GLN A 128 9.36 -3.19 -14.73
N ALA A 129 9.80 -2.61 -13.60
CA ALA A 129 8.95 -2.40 -12.44
C ALA A 129 8.06 -1.17 -12.62
N SER A 130 6.83 -1.22 -12.10
CA SER A 130 6.04 -0.02 -11.83
C SER A 130 6.59 0.72 -10.62
N SER A 131 6.19 1.98 -10.46
CA SER A 131 6.20 2.61 -9.14
C SER A 131 5.30 1.82 -8.20
N TRP A 132 5.51 2.00 -6.88
CA TRP A 132 4.53 1.53 -5.91
C TRP A 132 3.17 2.19 -6.15
N SER A 133 2.10 1.46 -5.91
CA SER A 133 0.75 2.04 -5.89
C SER A 133 0.63 3.10 -4.79
N PRO A 134 -0.37 3.97 -4.85
CA PRO A 134 -0.84 4.67 -3.66
C PRO A 134 -1.06 3.68 -2.53
N VAL A 135 -0.89 4.15 -1.28
CA VAL A 135 -1.19 3.34 -0.10
C VAL A 135 -2.71 3.27 0.06
N ALA A 136 -3.23 2.05 0.11
CA ALA A 136 -4.62 1.75 0.45
C ALA A 136 -4.69 1.19 1.87
N ARG A 137 -5.88 1.12 2.44
CA ARG A 137 -6.10 0.62 3.81
C ARG A 137 -7.28 -0.35 3.87
N PHE A 138 -7.32 -1.12 4.93
CA PHE A 138 -8.50 -1.89 5.32
C PHE A 138 -8.56 -2.04 6.84
N GLY A 139 -9.75 -2.04 7.38
CA GLY A 139 -10.01 -2.26 8.80
C GLY A 139 -10.60 -3.65 9.04
N VAL A 140 -10.09 -4.36 10.02
CA VAL A 140 -10.64 -5.63 10.47
C VAL A 140 -11.75 -5.37 11.48
N GLY A 141 -12.88 -6.02 11.32
CA GLY A 141 -14.03 -5.94 12.21
C GLY A 141 -13.81 -6.68 13.53
N ILE A 142 -14.89 -6.97 14.20
CA ILE A 142 -14.90 -7.81 15.39
C ILE A 142 -14.97 -9.27 14.92
N LEU A 143 -13.88 -10.01 15.07
CA LEU A 143 -13.77 -11.40 14.63
C LEU A 143 -14.39 -12.38 15.64
N ASP A 144 -14.52 -11.98 16.90
CA ASP A 144 -15.07 -12.79 17.98
C ASP A 144 -16.21 -12.02 18.65
N GLN A 145 -17.41 -12.59 18.62
CA GLN A 145 -18.59 -11.98 19.22
C GLN A 145 -18.46 -11.77 20.73
N SER A 146 -17.64 -12.53 21.45
CA SER A 146 -17.36 -12.33 22.86
C SER A 146 -16.73 -10.96 23.18
N GLN A 147 -16.15 -10.32 22.16
CA GLN A 147 -15.58 -8.97 22.26
C GLN A 147 -16.63 -7.86 22.16
N MET A 148 -17.87 -8.18 21.82
CA MET A 148 -19.00 -7.26 21.80
C MET A 148 -19.57 -7.15 23.21
N LYS A 149 -19.08 -6.16 23.96
CA LYS A 149 -19.57 -5.81 25.30
C LYS A 149 -20.61 -4.70 25.19
N GLY A 150 -21.76 -4.98 24.69
CA GLY A 150 -22.86 -4.02 24.59
C GLY A 150 -24.17 -4.66 25.03
N GLU A 151 -24.98 -3.93 25.79
CA GLU A 151 -26.39 -4.30 26.04
C GLU A 151 -27.25 -3.68 24.94
N TYR A 152 -28.23 -4.42 24.48
CA TYR A 152 -29.22 -3.88 23.56
C TYR A 152 -30.06 -2.82 24.28
N ILE A 153 -29.98 -1.57 23.84
CA ILE A 153 -30.82 -0.52 24.30
C ILE A 153 -32.10 -0.55 23.47
N GLY A 154 -33.18 -1.03 24.06
CA GLY A 154 -34.53 -0.97 23.51
C GLY A 154 -35.37 0.01 24.29
N ALA A 155 -36.24 0.80 23.64
CA ALA A 155 -37.31 1.47 24.30
C ALA A 155 -38.35 0.39 24.71
N SER A 156 -38.75 0.34 25.98
CA SER A 156 -39.93 -0.45 26.42
C SER A 156 -41.16 0.24 25.86
N VAL A 157 -41.51 -0.06 24.59
CA VAL A 157 -42.78 0.40 24.02
C VAL A 157 -43.85 -0.58 24.46
N GLU A 158 -44.50 -0.33 25.59
CA GLU A 158 -45.74 -1.03 25.91
C GLU A 158 -46.82 -0.60 24.91
N GLY A 159 -47.17 -1.50 24.00
CA GLY A 159 -48.48 -1.52 23.35
C GLY A 159 -48.90 -0.36 22.47
N GLY A 160 -48.00 0.43 21.95
CA GLY A 160 -48.34 1.45 20.97
C GLY A 160 -48.52 0.87 19.58
N LYS A 161 -49.66 1.09 18.90
CA LYS A 161 -49.84 0.82 17.47
C LYS A 161 -48.75 1.55 16.70
N ILE A 162 -47.82 0.82 16.09
CA ILE A 162 -46.88 1.42 15.16
C ILE A 162 -47.69 1.83 13.92
N CYS A 163 -47.97 3.12 13.77
CA CYS A 163 -48.42 3.65 12.50
C CYS A 163 -47.24 3.62 11.54
N ALA A 164 -47.27 2.71 10.59
CA ALA A 164 -46.35 2.79 9.45
C ALA A 164 -46.57 4.14 8.75
N PRO A 165 -45.53 4.87 8.39
CA PRO A 165 -45.69 6.06 7.57
C PRO A 165 -46.24 5.62 6.20
N ILE A 166 -47.24 6.39 5.75
CA ILE A 166 -47.89 6.26 4.44
C ILE A 166 -46.89 6.69 3.37
#